data_1b6fc98971a73dd00c5dc630d9894988
#
_entry.id   1b6fc98971a73dd00c5dc630d9894988
#
_cell.length_a   1.000
_cell.length_b   1.000
_cell.length_c   1.000
_cell.angle_alpha   90.00
_cell.angle_beta   90.00
_cell.angle_gamma   90.00
#
_symmetry.space_group_name_H-M   'P 1'
#
loop_
_entity.id
_entity.type
_entity.pdbx_description
1 polymer ?
#
loop_
_entity_poly.entity_id
_entity_poly.type
_entity_poly.pdbx_seq_one_letter_code
_entity_poly.pdbx_strand_id
1 'polypeptide(L)'
;MIKNDLTELIVDKSACIGVIGLGYVGLPLIVEFCLNGYRGIGFEVDTKKVEQITAGHSYIVDVTSENVQQCVNNGKLTATTDFSELANCDVIIICVPTPLRKTKDPDMSYIIAAGEEIQKYMRRGQLMILESTTYPGTTDEVLQPMFEEKGFQLDEDFLLAFSPERVDPGNPQYQTHNIPKVVGGVSDDSTEVAALLYRQIVNEVHPVSSARVAEACKLWENTFRAINIGMANEMARLCNTLGIDTWEVVRAAATKPFGFMAFYPGPGIGGHCIPLDPHYLSWKARQHGFDSQFISLAEQVNSGMPAYVVKLVSTALNDVKKAVNGSKVLILGVAYKKDIDDMRESPALSIIDLLRARGADLVYHDPFVPEVTFDHAYTIGEAEPLYNSELTDDLMRNSDCVIICTEHTDIDYRRVCELAPLIVDTRNALSAELRNGSNAKIVRL
;
A
#
# COMPACT_ATOMS: atom_id res chain seq x y z
N MET A 1 27.24 27.41 2.88
CA MET A 1 26.33 28.46 2.38
C MET A 1 24.93 27.90 2.21
N ILE A 2 24.67 27.00 1.27
CA ILE A 2 23.32 26.47 1.03
C ILE A 2 22.62 25.86 2.26
N LYS A 3 23.35 25.09 3.09
CA LYS A 3 22.84 24.49 4.33
C LYS A 3 22.27 25.54 5.29
N ASN A 4 23.01 26.63 5.52
CA ASN A 4 22.59 27.66 6.47
C ASN A 4 21.38 28.44 5.96
N ASP A 5 21.34 28.76 4.65
CA ASP A 5 20.26 29.51 4.04
C ASP A 5 18.95 28.67 4.09
N LEU A 6 19.02 27.38 3.75
CA LEU A 6 17.87 26.48 3.87
C LEU A 6 17.45 26.26 5.33
N THR A 7 18.41 26.16 6.26
CA THR A 7 18.13 26.03 7.69
C THR A 7 17.31 27.21 8.20
N GLU A 8 17.69 28.46 7.84
CA GLU A 8 16.97 29.67 8.22
C GLU A 8 15.54 29.66 7.65
N LEU A 9 15.39 29.39 6.33
CA LEU A 9 14.08 29.32 5.66
C LEU A 9 13.16 28.24 6.27
N ILE A 10 13.71 27.11 6.70
CA ILE A 10 12.94 26.04 7.34
C ILE A 10 12.52 26.45 8.76
N VAL A 11 13.42 27.01 9.55
CA VAL A 11 13.14 27.35 10.96
C VAL A 11 12.13 28.50 11.07
N ASP A 12 12.23 29.52 10.23
CA ASP A 12 11.29 30.64 10.22
C ASP A 12 10.01 30.37 9.41
N LYS A 13 9.92 29.19 8.77
CA LYS A 13 8.78 28.72 7.96
C LYS A 13 8.50 29.57 6.72
N SER A 14 9.52 30.24 6.20
CA SER A 14 9.45 30.97 4.95
C SER A 14 9.74 30.12 3.71
N ALA A 15 10.31 28.91 3.92
CA ALA A 15 10.55 27.95 2.85
C ALA A 15 9.26 27.59 2.10
N CYS A 16 9.33 27.58 0.77
CA CYS A 16 8.28 27.08 -0.10
C CYS A 16 8.50 25.59 -0.37
N ILE A 17 7.48 24.76 -0.06
CA ILE A 17 7.54 23.31 -0.21
C ILE A 17 6.81 22.88 -1.47
N GLY A 18 7.52 22.34 -2.45
CA GLY A 18 6.96 21.70 -3.64
C GLY A 18 6.76 20.20 -3.40
N VAL A 19 5.60 19.64 -3.77
CA VAL A 19 5.36 18.19 -3.73
C VAL A 19 4.91 17.72 -5.10
N ILE A 20 5.66 16.81 -5.73
CA ILE A 20 5.35 16.21 -7.03
C ILE A 20 4.61 14.89 -6.80
N GLY A 21 3.36 14.82 -7.31
CA GLY A 21 2.45 13.71 -7.11
C GLY A 21 1.58 13.89 -5.87
N LEU A 22 0.29 14.15 -6.07
CA LEU A 22 -0.68 14.42 -5.00
C LEU A 22 -1.59 13.21 -4.73
N GLY A 23 -0.97 12.02 -4.67
CA GLY A 23 -1.64 10.78 -4.28
C GLY A 23 -1.74 10.59 -2.77
N TYR A 24 -1.86 9.31 -2.33
CA TYR A 24 -2.00 8.90 -0.93
C TYR A 24 -0.82 9.28 -0.02
N VAL A 25 0.31 9.66 -0.60
CA VAL A 25 1.50 10.13 0.13
C VAL A 25 1.60 11.65 0.05
N GLY A 26 1.61 12.19 -1.16
CA GLY A 26 1.94 13.60 -1.38
C GLY A 26 0.89 14.58 -0.90
N LEU A 27 -0.42 14.28 -1.05
CA LEU A 27 -1.48 15.18 -0.58
C LEU A 27 -1.50 15.29 0.95
N PRO A 28 -1.47 14.19 1.74
CA PRO A 28 -1.35 14.30 3.19
C PRO A 28 -0.11 15.07 3.63
N LEU A 29 1.03 14.82 2.99
CA LEU A 29 2.29 15.45 3.35
C LEU A 29 2.28 16.96 3.12
N ILE A 30 1.83 17.43 1.95
CA ILE A 30 1.80 18.88 1.64
C ILE A 30 0.79 19.61 2.54
N VAL A 31 -0.37 18.98 2.83
CA VAL A 31 -1.36 19.55 3.75
C VAL A 31 -0.79 19.67 5.16
N GLU A 32 -0.04 18.66 5.63
CA GLU A 32 0.64 18.72 6.93
C GLU A 32 1.64 19.88 7.01
N PHE A 33 2.46 20.11 5.98
CA PHE A 33 3.34 21.27 5.90
C PHE A 33 2.54 22.58 5.94
N CYS A 34 1.47 22.69 5.17
CA CYS A 34 0.64 23.91 5.12
C CYS A 34 -0.04 24.21 6.45
N LEU A 35 -0.56 23.19 7.15
CA LEU A 35 -1.16 23.32 8.49
C LEU A 35 -0.11 23.77 9.53
N ASN A 36 1.15 23.38 9.34
CA ASN A 36 2.26 23.81 10.17
C ASN A 36 2.85 25.18 9.77
N GLY A 37 2.22 25.87 8.81
CA GLY A 37 2.51 27.27 8.47
C GLY A 37 3.38 27.49 7.25
N TYR A 38 3.86 26.45 6.56
CA TYR A 38 4.60 26.58 5.30
C TYR A 38 3.70 26.96 4.15
N ARG A 39 4.28 27.52 3.08
CA ARG A 39 3.67 27.63 1.78
C ARG A 39 3.95 26.36 1.00
N GLY A 40 2.91 25.73 0.43
CA GLY A 40 3.00 24.51 -0.37
C GLY A 40 2.53 24.73 -1.80
N ILE A 41 3.25 24.14 -2.76
CA ILE A 41 2.84 24.03 -4.16
C ILE A 41 2.79 22.56 -4.53
N GLY A 42 1.60 22.04 -4.80
CA GLY A 42 1.40 20.67 -5.25
C GLY A 42 1.45 20.57 -6.77
N PHE A 43 2.27 19.66 -7.28
CA PHE A 43 2.41 19.39 -8.72
C PHE A 43 1.74 18.07 -9.07
N GLU A 44 0.77 18.11 -9.98
CA GLU A 44 0.03 16.92 -10.39
C GLU A 44 -0.25 16.98 -11.90
N VAL A 45 -0.16 15.84 -12.59
CA VAL A 45 -0.43 15.76 -14.03
C VAL A 45 -1.93 15.65 -14.34
N ASP A 46 -2.72 15.14 -13.39
CA ASP A 46 -4.17 15.04 -13.52
C ASP A 46 -4.85 16.36 -13.18
N THR A 47 -5.35 17.03 -14.20
CA THR A 47 -6.06 18.33 -14.06
C THR A 47 -7.27 18.24 -13.13
N LYS A 48 -7.98 17.10 -13.08
CA LYS A 48 -9.15 16.93 -12.20
C LYS A 48 -8.75 16.97 -10.73
N LYS A 49 -7.62 16.36 -10.36
CA LYS A 49 -7.11 16.44 -9.00
C LYS A 49 -6.69 17.85 -8.63
N VAL A 50 -6.03 18.56 -9.54
CA VAL A 50 -5.68 19.98 -9.36
C VAL A 50 -6.92 20.84 -9.13
N GLU A 51 -7.98 20.66 -9.93
CA GLU A 51 -9.25 21.35 -9.78
C GLU A 51 -9.91 21.06 -8.41
N GLN A 52 -9.94 19.80 -7.99
CA GLN A 52 -10.50 19.40 -6.68
C GLN A 52 -9.77 20.07 -5.53
N ILE A 53 -8.42 20.02 -5.51
CA ILE A 53 -7.63 20.67 -4.45
C ILE A 53 -7.85 22.19 -4.48
N THR A 54 -7.86 22.81 -5.65
CA THR A 54 -8.09 24.26 -5.79
C THR A 54 -9.48 24.66 -5.28
N ALA A 55 -10.47 23.77 -5.42
CA ALA A 55 -11.82 23.96 -4.88
C ALA A 55 -11.91 23.64 -3.37
N GLY A 56 -10.82 23.23 -2.73
CA GLY A 56 -10.79 22.85 -1.32
C GLY A 56 -11.32 21.46 -1.00
N HIS A 57 -11.38 20.55 -2.00
CA HIS A 57 -11.87 19.19 -1.82
C HIS A 57 -10.73 18.17 -1.79
N SER A 58 -10.81 17.25 -0.83
CA SER A 58 -9.94 16.07 -0.78
C SER A 58 -10.60 14.91 -1.51
N TYR A 59 -9.76 14.12 -2.19
CA TYR A 59 -10.10 12.81 -2.76
C TYR A 59 -9.33 11.66 -2.04
N ILE A 60 -8.64 11.99 -0.95
CA ILE A 60 -7.91 11.02 -0.11
C ILE A 60 -8.61 10.92 1.23
N VAL A 61 -8.96 9.70 1.65
CA VAL A 61 -9.73 9.44 2.89
C VAL A 61 -9.00 9.97 4.14
N ASP A 62 -7.68 9.84 4.17
CA ASP A 62 -6.84 10.27 5.31
C ASP A 62 -6.66 11.79 5.41
N VAL A 63 -7.16 12.56 4.44
CA VAL A 63 -7.12 14.03 4.44
C VAL A 63 -8.53 14.58 4.34
N THR A 64 -8.98 15.32 5.34
CA THR A 64 -10.32 15.90 5.29
C THR A 64 -10.39 17.09 4.35
N SER A 65 -11.55 17.29 3.70
CA SER A 65 -11.76 18.47 2.85
C SER A 65 -11.65 19.78 3.64
N GLU A 66 -11.99 19.77 4.94
CA GLU A 66 -11.82 20.93 5.81
C GLU A 66 -10.36 21.37 5.92
N ASN A 67 -9.42 20.42 6.05
CA ASN A 67 -7.98 20.71 6.13
C ASN A 67 -7.46 21.28 4.79
N VAL A 68 -7.88 20.68 3.66
CA VAL A 68 -7.52 21.20 2.33
C VAL A 68 -8.06 22.63 2.14
N GLN A 69 -9.35 22.83 2.44
CA GLN A 69 -10.01 24.11 2.32
C GLN A 69 -9.37 25.18 3.21
N GLN A 70 -8.99 24.83 4.44
CA GLN A 70 -8.27 25.73 5.34
C GLN A 70 -6.95 26.17 4.72
N CYS A 71 -6.16 25.27 4.17
CA CYS A 71 -4.87 25.56 3.56
C CYS A 71 -5.00 26.41 2.30
N VAL A 72 -6.00 26.13 1.46
CA VAL A 72 -6.29 26.91 0.24
C VAL A 72 -6.78 28.32 0.58
N ASN A 73 -7.74 28.45 1.50
CA ASN A 73 -8.31 29.73 1.89
C ASN A 73 -7.30 30.67 2.56
N ASN A 74 -6.33 30.10 3.29
CA ASN A 74 -5.25 30.87 3.91
C ASN A 74 -4.11 31.21 2.92
N GLY A 75 -4.23 30.82 1.65
CA GLY A 75 -3.21 31.04 0.62
C GLY A 75 -1.91 30.24 0.85
N LYS A 76 -1.97 29.19 1.68
CA LYS A 76 -0.81 28.34 1.99
C LYS A 76 -0.66 27.18 1.01
N LEU A 77 -1.75 26.68 0.42
CA LEU A 77 -1.73 25.58 -0.54
C LEU A 77 -2.20 26.05 -1.91
N THR A 78 -1.40 25.76 -2.92
CA THR A 78 -1.79 25.83 -4.33
C THR A 78 -1.49 24.52 -5.02
N ALA A 79 -2.26 24.16 -6.06
CA ALA A 79 -2.00 23.01 -6.90
C ALA A 79 -1.91 23.43 -8.37
N THR A 80 -1.00 22.82 -9.13
CA THR A 80 -0.76 23.20 -10.53
C THR A 80 -0.30 22.03 -11.38
N THR A 81 -0.55 22.12 -12.69
CA THR A 81 0.07 21.27 -13.72
C THR A 81 1.30 21.93 -14.36
N ASP A 82 1.62 23.17 -13.99
CA ASP A 82 2.78 23.91 -14.50
C ASP A 82 4.02 23.63 -13.64
N PHE A 83 4.89 22.76 -14.12
CA PHE A 83 6.13 22.41 -13.45
C PHE A 83 7.18 23.53 -13.46
N SER A 84 7.01 24.60 -14.20
CA SER A 84 7.91 25.77 -14.13
C SER A 84 7.91 26.43 -12.76
N GLU A 85 6.84 26.29 -11.98
CA GLU A 85 6.74 26.76 -10.59
C GLU A 85 7.70 26.04 -9.62
N LEU A 86 8.34 24.92 -10.02
CA LEU A 86 9.42 24.27 -9.24
C LEU A 86 10.59 25.24 -8.95
N ALA A 87 10.82 26.21 -9.83
CA ALA A 87 11.81 27.26 -9.60
C ALA A 87 11.51 28.14 -8.37
N ASN A 88 10.26 28.20 -7.94
CA ASN A 88 9.79 28.97 -6.79
C ASN A 88 9.83 28.17 -5.47
N CYS A 89 10.15 26.88 -5.49
CA CYS A 89 10.23 26.03 -4.33
C CYS A 89 11.66 26.04 -3.76
N ASP A 90 11.79 26.01 -2.43
CA ASP A 90 13.06 25.84 -1.71
C ASP A 90 13.31 24.36 -1.40
N VAL A 91 12.23 23.60 -1.18
CA VAL A 91 12.24 22.16 -1.01
C VAL A 91 11.33 21.52 -2.05
N ILE A 92 11.78 20.45 -2.68
CA ILE A 92 11.01 19.67 -3.64
C ILE A 92 10.96 18.21 -3.20
N ILE A 93 9.75 17.69 -2.97
CA ILE A 93 9.54 16.31 -2.50
C ILE A 93 8.87 15.51 -3.61
N ILE A 94 9.43 14.34 -3.95
CA ILE A 94 8.95 13.46 -5.01
C ILE A 94 8.12 12.34 -4.39
N CYS A 95 6.80 12.34 -4.66
CA CYS A 95 5.80 11.37 -4.17
C CYS A 95 5.03 10.71 -5.33
N VAL A 96 5.73 10.33 -6.38
CA VAL A 96 5.14 9.71 -7.58
C VAL A 96 4.93 8.21 -7.39
N PRO A 97 4.00 7.59 -8.16
CA PRO A 97 3.79 6.14 -8.15
C PRO A 97 5.04 5.37 -8.58
N THR A 98 5.20 4.17 -8.01
CA THR A 98 6.32 3.25 -8.31
C THR A 98 5.78 1.83 -8.50
N PRO A 99 5.07 1.55 -9.61
CA PRO A 99 4.54 0.22 -9.87
C PRO A 99 5.65 -0.75 -10.31
N LEU A 100 5.32 -2.04 -10.35
CA LEU A 100 6.13 -3.03 -11.05
C LEU A 100 5.67 -3.16 -12.51
N ARG A 101 6.60 -3.47 -13.38
CA ARG A 101 6.29 -3.91 -14.74
C ARG A 101 5.71 -5.34 -14.71
N LYS A 102 5.13 -5.80 -15.81
CA LYS A 102 4.61 -7.18 -15.95
C LYS A 102 5.68 -8.25 -15.66
N THR A 103 6.96 -7.94 -15.84
CA THR A 103 8.11 -8.78 -15.50
C THR A 103 8.48 -8.77 -14.03
N LYS A 104 7.73 -8.04 -13.19
CA LYS A 104 8.01 -7.75 -11.76
C LYS A 104 9.31 -6.98 -11.52
N ASP A 105 9.84 -6.31 -12.56
CA ASP A 105 10.93 -5.35 -12.41
C ASP A 105 10.39 -3.98 -12.01
N PRO A 106 11.15 -3.15 -11.23
CA PRO A 106 10.77 -1.79 -10.90
C PRO A 106 10.47 -0.92 -12.13
N ASP A 107 9.36 -0.20 -12.13
CA ASP A 107 9.11 0.85 -13.12
C ASP A 107 9.55 2.21 -12.59
N MET A 108 10.73 2.63 -13.01
CA MET A 108 11.35 3.90 -12.61
C MET A 108 10.90 5.10 -13.43
N SER A 109 10.03 4.91 -14.42
CA SER A 109 9.67 5.95 -15.39
C SER A 109 9.10 7.21 -14.73
N TYR A 110 8.30 7.06 -13.68
CA TYR A 110 7.70 8.19 -12.96
C TYR A 110 8.74 8.99 -12.15
N ILE A 111 9.68 8.29 -11.49
CA ILE A 111 10.77 8.97 -10.75
C ILE A 111 11.69 9.70 -11.74
N ILE A 112 12.03 9.06 -12.86
CA ILE A 112 12.86 9.67 -13.90
C ILE A 112 12.16 10.90 -14.48
N ALA A 113 10.87 10.81 -14.84
CA ALA A 113 10.11 11.94 -15.37
C ALA A 113 10.03 13.11 -14.36
N ALA A 114 9.83 12.82 -13.06
CA ALA A 114 9.87 13.86 -12.03
C ALA A 114 11.27 14.49 -11.91
N GLY A 115 12.33 13.66 -11.98
CA GLY A 115 13.71 14.13 -11.99
C GLY A 115 14.02 15.02 -13.21
N GLU A 116 13.53 14.67 -14.39
CA GLU A 116 13.65 15.46 -15.62
C GLU A 116 12.95 16.82 -15.51
N GLU A 117 11.74 16.87 -14.91
CA GLU A 117 11.06 18.15 -14.66
C GLU A 117 11.81 19.00 -13.63
N ILE A 118 12.32 18.41 -12.56
CA ILE A 118 13.19 19.13 -11.62
C ILE A 118 14.43 19.66 -12.33
N GLN A 119 15.11 18.82 -13.10
CA GLN A 119 16.32 19.20 -13.83
C GLN A 119 16.10 20.40 -14.79
N LYS A 120 14.92 20.55 -15.35
CA LYS A 120 14.56 21.67 -16.24
C LYS A 120 14.49 23.00 -15.47
N TYR A 121 13.91 23.00 -14.27
CA TYR A 121 13.50 24.20 -13.56
C TYR A 121 14.25 24.42 -12.24
N MET A 122 15.15 23.49 -11.87
CA MET A 122 15.92 23.62 -10.63
C MET A 122 16.82 24.87 -10.63
N ARG A 123 17.02 25.39 -9.44
CA ARG A 123 17.91 26.51 -9.16
C ARG A 123 18.86 26.19 -8.00
N ARG A 124 19.89 26.99 -7.83
CA ARG A 124 20.75 26.90 -6.66
C ARG A 124 19.98 27.17 -5.37
N GLY A 125 20.33 26.49 -4.31
CA GLY A 125 19.73 26.66 -3.00
C GLY A 125 18.49 25.81 -2.74
N GLN A 126 18.33 24.67 -3.42
CA GLN A 126 17.19 23.77 -3.24
C GLN A 126 17.58 22.48 -2.52
N LEU A 127 16.65 21.95 -1.72
CA LEU A 127 16.68 20.60 -1.18
C LEU A 127 15.70 19.72 -1.96
N MET A 128 16.19 18.63 -2.54
CA MET A 128 15.35 17.60 -3.14
C MET A 128 15.24 16.39 -2.22
N ILE A 129 14.04 15.84 -2.06
CA ILE A 129 13.79 14.65 -1.24
C ILE A 129 12.96 13.64 -2.07
N LEU A 130 13.47 12.42 -2.20
CA LEU A 130 12.69 11.32 -2.75
C LEU A 130 11.94 10.63 -1.61
N GLU A 131 10.59 10.55 -1.71
CA GLU A 131 9.74 9.75 -0.81
C GLU A 131 9.11 8.54 -1.49
N SER A 132 9.07 8.53 -2.81
CA SER A 132 8.58 7.38 -3.57
C SER A 132 9.36 6.11 -3.24
N THR A 133 8.67 5.00 -3.06
CA THR A 133 9.30 3.69 -2.82
C THR A 133 10.25 3.33 -3.94
N THR A 134 11.47 2.92 -3.60
CA THR A 134 12.50 2.58 -4.57
C THR A 134 13.54 1.62 -4.00
N TYR A 135 14.48 1.16 -4.83
CA TYR A 135 15.61 0.31 -4.41
C TYR A 135 16.79 1.15 -3.90
N PRO A 136 17.65 0.57 -3.00
CA PRO A 136 18.84 1.25 -2.52
C PRO A 136 19.78 1.67 -3.64
N GLY A 137 20.12 2.94 -3.67
CA GLY A 137 20.94 3.56 -4.70
C GLY A 137 20.16 4.43 -5.70
N THR A 138 18.85 4.50 -5.66
CA THR A 138 18.08 5.35 -6.59
C THR A 138 18.42 6.83 -6.41
N THR A 139 18.52 7.28 -5.18
CA THR A 139 18.76 8.71 -4.88
C THR A 139 20.14 9.16 -5.35
N ASP A 140 21.18 8.38 -5.11
CA ASP A 140 22.57 8.75 -5.43
C ASP A 140 23.07 8.19 -6.78
N GLU A 141 22.52 7.08 -7.31
CA GLU A 141 22.95 6.53 -8.59
C GLU A 141 22.11 7.05 -9.78
N VAL A 142 20.86 7.52 -9.52
CA VAL A 142 19.95 7.97 -10.59
C VAL A 142 19.70 9.46 -10.51
N LEU A 143 19.16 9.97 -9.41
CA LEU A 143 18.76 11.39 -9.32
C LEU A 143 19.96 12.34 -9.19
N GLN A 144 20.97 12.01 -8.38
CA GLN A 144 22.14 12.86 -8.26
C GLN A 144 22.83 13.11 -9.60
N PRO A 145 23.21 12.07 -10.41
CA PRO A 145 23.82 12.30 -11.71
C PRO A 145 22.96 13.13 -12.67
N MET A 146 21.61 12.94 -12.65
CA MET A 146 20.71 13.74 -13.47
C MET A 146 20.82 15.24 -13.16
N PHE A 147 20.92 15.61 -11.90
CA PHE A 147 21.05 17.03 -11.50
C PHE A 147 22.44 17.58 -11.79
N GLU A 148 23.47 16.76 -11.62
CA GLU A 148 24.86 17.13 -11.89
C GLU A 148 25.14 17.33 -13.40
N GLU A 149 24.44 16.62 -14.29
CA GLU A 149 24.53 16.82 -15.75
C GLU A 149 24.21 18.25 -16.20
N LYS A 150 23.43 19.02 -15.42
CA LYS A 150 23.14 20.44 -15.66
C LYS A 150 24.23 21.38 -15.11
N GLY A 151 25.28 20.85 -14.50
CA GLY A 151 26.37 21.62 -13.92
C GLY A 151 26.11 22.08 -12.50
N PHE A 152 25.11 21.53 -11.84
CA PHE A 152 24.90 21.70 -10.39
C PHE A 152 25.81 20.75 -9.61
N GLN A 153 26.25 21.16 -8.42
CA GLN A 153 27.10 20.35 -7.56
C GLN A 153 26.40 20.11 -6.22
N LEU A 154 26.41 18.83 -5.80
CA LEU A 154 25.89 18.45 -4.47
C LEU A 154 26.63 19.24 -3.37
N ASP A 155 25.91 19.66 -2.33
CA ASP A 155 26.36 20.47 -1.20
C ASP A 155 26.78 21.92 -1.52
N GLU A 156 27.03 22.24 -2.79
CA GLU A 156 27.32 23.60 -3.23
C GLU A 156 26.09 24.31 -3.80
N ASP A 157 25.34 23.61 -4.64
CA ASP A 157 24.21 24.16 -5.38
C ASP A 157 22.85 23.53 -4.97
N PHE A 158 22.85 22.29 -4.52
CA PHE A 158 21.66 21.58 -4.06
C PHE A 158 21.99 20.57 -2.95
N LEU A 159 20.94 20.18 -2.20
CA LEU A 159 20.96 19.06 -1.27
C LEU A 159 20.01 17.96 -1.77
N LEU A 160 20.33 16.70 -1.45
CA LEU A 160 19.56 15.56 -1.90
C LEU A 160 19.42 14.49 -0.82
N ALA A 161 18.20 14.07 -0.52
CA ALA A 161 17.90 13.11 0.53
C ALA A 161 16.81 12.12 0.11
N PHE A 162 16.68 11.07 0.89
CA PHE A 162 15.58 10.11 0.86
C PHE A 162 14.88 10.02 2.21
N SER A 163 13.56 9.92 2.18
CA SER A 163 12.77 9.64 3.39
C SER A 163 11.62 8.70 3.03
N PRO A 164 11.57 7.45 3.57
CA PRO A 164 10.50 6.53 3.27
C PRO A 164 9.17 7.00 3.84
N GLU A 165 8.07 6.86 3.07
CA GLU A 165 6.73 6.95 3.62
C GLU A 165 6.37 5.66 4.35
N ARG A 166 5.83 5.78 5.57
CA ARG A 166 5.53 4.68 6.49
C ARG A 166 4.07 4.64 6.92
N VAL A 167 3.23 5.52 6.38
CA VAL A 167 1.78 5.56 6.68
C VAL A 167 1.10 4.28 6.19
N ASP A 168 0.19 3.76 7.01
CA ASP A 168 -0.74 2.68 6.66
C ASP A 168 -2.12 3.32 6.41
N PRO A 169 -2.54 3.49 5.14
CA PRO A 169 -3.79 4.18 4.80
C PRO A 169 -5.00 3.60 5.54
N GLY A 170 -5.84 4.50 6.07
CA GLY A 170 -7.02 4.14 6.86
C GLY A 170 -6.69 3.67 8.29
N ASN A 171 -5.46 3.86 8.78
CA ASN A 171 -5.10 3.52 10.16
C ASN A 171 -5.59 4.62 11.14
N PRO A 172 -6.49 4.30 12.09
CA PRO A 172 -7.06 5.32 12.97
C PRO A 172 -6.08 5.82 14.04
N GLN A 173 -5.02 5.07 14.34
CA GLN A 173 -4.07 5.36 15.41
C GLN A 173 -2.81 6.06 14.92
N TYR A 174 -2.34 5.72 13.72
CA TYR A 174 -1.09 6.20 13.16
C TYR A 174 -1.33 7.05 11.93
N GLN A 175 -0.93 8.31 12.00
CA GLN A 175 -1.06 9.33 10.96
C GLN A 175 0.32 9.96 10.67
N THR A 176 0.43 10.77 9.62
CA THR A 176 1.71 11.37 9.18
C THR A 176 2.49 12.02 10.32
N HIS A 177 1.85 12.76 11.22
CA HIS A 177 2.51 13.51 12.28
C HIS A 177 3.06 12.65 13.44
N ASN A 178 2.51 11.45 13.69
CA ASN A 178 2.87 10.62 14.85
C ASN A 178 3.64 9.33 14.51
N ILE A 179 3.91 9.07 13.23
CA ILE A 179 4.80 7.99 12.81
C ILE A 179 6.24 8.50 12.79
N PRO A 180 7.19 7.85 13.51
CA PRO A 180 8.59 8.21 13.43
C PRO A 180 9.11 8.16 11.99
N LYS A 181 9.77 9.22 11.51
CA LYS A 181 10.25 9.33 10.13
C LYS A 181 11.75 9.04 10.03
N VAL A 182 12.16 8.18 9.10
CA VAL A 182 13.56 7.90 8.79
C VAL A 182 14.02 8.85 7.71
N VAL A 183 15.23 9.43 7.82
CA VAL A 183 15.78 10.36 6.83
C VAL A 183 17.25 10.05 6.60
N GLY A 184 17.67 9.93 5.36
CA GLY A 184 19.08 9.79 4.97
C GLY A 184 19.39 10.62 3.73
N GLY A 185 20.44 11.43 3.80
CA GLY A 185 20.92 12.23 2.69
C GLY A 185 21.99 11.52 1.87
N VAL A 186 22.28 12.05 0.69
CA VAL A 186 23.45 11.67 -0.09
C VAL A 186 24.73 12.20 0.56
N SER A 187 24.60 13.29 1.32
CA SER A 187 25.64 13.87 2.17
C SER A 187 25.15 14.08 3.61
N ASP A 188 26.10 14.40 4.51
CA ASP A 188 25.75 14.74 5.90
C ASP A 188 24.89 16.01 5.96
N ASP A 189 25.22 17.04 5.16
CA ASP A 189 24.47 18.29 5.09
C ASP A 189 23.04 18.04 4.57
N SER A 190 22.90 17.20 3.56
CA SER A 190 21.58 16.77 3.06
C SER A 190 20.77 16.04 4.14
N THR A 191 21.40 15.17 4.92
CA THR A 191 20.74 14.46 6.03
C THR A 191 20.25 15.41 7.11
N GLU A 192 21.11 16.35 7.53
CA GLU A 192 20.80 17.27 8.61
C GLU A 192 19.67 18.23 8.25
N VAL A 193 19.69 18.82 7.03
CA VAL A 193 18.65 19.77 6.58
C VAL A 193 17.32 19.06 6.33
N ALA A 194 17.33 17.90 5.71
CA ALA A 194 16.10 17.11 5.52
C ALA A 194 15.50 16.64 6.86
N ALA A 195 16.34 16.22 7.81
CA ALA A 195 15.86 15.86 9.15
C ALA A 195 15.29 17.07 9.91
N LEU A 196 15.91 18.25 9.77
CA LEU A 196 15.39 19.49 10.33
C LEU A 196 14.01 19.84 9.78
N LEU A 197 13.82 19.71 8.47
CA LEU A 197 12.53 19.94 7.80
C LEU A 197 11.43 19.05 8.39
N TYR A 198 11.65 17.74 8.44
CA TYR A 198 10.63 16.81 8.95
C TYR A 198 10.35 16.99 10.45
N ARG A 199 11.32 17.40 11.26
CA ARG A 199 11.08 17.74 12.68
C ARG A 199 10.09 18.90 12.88
N GLN A 200 9.77 19.66 11.83
CA GLN A 200 8.77 20.70 11.90
C GLN A 200 7.33 20.18 11.84
N ILE A 201 7.14 18.94 11.34
CA ILE A 201 5.80 18.39 11.08
C ILE A 201 5.56 17.01 11.71
N VAL A 202 6.62 16.28 12.13
CA VAL A 202 6.48 14.97 12.78
C VAL A 202 7.11 14.97 14.17
N ASN A 203 6.57 14.14 15.08
CA ASN A 203 7.01 14.10 16.47
C ASN A 203 8.43 13.54 16.64
N GLU A 204 8.87 12.63 15.77
CA GLU A 204 10.15 11.95 15.89
C GLU A 204 10.78 11.72 14.52
N VAL A 205 12.07 12.06 14.38
CA VAL A 205 12.86 11.84 13.16
C VAL A 205 14.15 11.10 13.52
N HIS A 206 14.40 10.01 12.78
CA HIS A 206 15.60 9.18 12.90
C HIS A 206 16.53 9.43 11.69
N PRO A 207 17.55 10.29 11.81
CA PRO A 207 18.56 10.42 10.77
C PRO A 207 19.39 9.14 10.68
N VAL A 208 19.68 8.72 9.45
CA VAL A 208 20.55 7.58 9.16
C VAL A 208 21.74 8.02 8.31
N SER A 209 22.77 7.19 8.20
CA SER A 209 24.07 7.54 7.63
C SER A 209 24.06 7.80 6.11
N SER A 210 23.00 7.44 5.38
CA SER A 210 22.92 7.69 3.93
C SER A 210 21.52 7.48 3.39
N ALA A 211 21.23 8.02 2.20
CA ALA A 211 20.00 7.75 1.45
C ALA A 211 19.79 6.24 1.22
N ARG A 212 20.86 5.49 0.90
CA ARG A 212 20.80 4.03 0.69
C ARG A 212 20.32 3.28 1.93
N VAL A 213 20.71 3.70 3.12
CA VAL A 213 20.26 3.10 4.39
C VAL A 213 18.75 3.38 4.58
N ALA A 214 18.30 4.61 4.32
CA ALA A 214 16.90 4.97 4.43
C ALA A 214 16.02 4.23 3.40
N GLU A 215 16.47 4.11 2.15
CA GLU A 215 15.83 3.31 1.09
C GLU A 215 15.72 1.83 1.48
N ALA A 216 16.82 1.25 1.98
CA ALA A 216 16.84 -0.14 2.44
C ALA A 216 15.90 -0.38 3.63
N CYS A 217 15.75 0.58 4.55
CA CYS A 217 14.89 0.49 5.72
C CYS A 217 13.44 0.22 5.32
N LYS A 218 12.88 1.00 4.38
CA LYS A 218 11.52 0.82 3.85
C LYS A 218 11.30 -0.58 3.30
N LEU A 219 12.20 -1.03 2.45
CA LEU A 219 12.09 -2.33 1.81
C LEU A 219 12.25 -3.46 2.83
N TRP A 220 13.12 -3.29 3.83
CA TRP A 220 13.30 -4.26 4.91
C TRP A 220 12.02 -4.45 5.73
N GLU A 221 11.37 -3.35 6.13
CA GLU A 221 10.10 -3.37 6.88
C GLU A 221 9.01 -4.16 6.14
N ASN A 222 8.81 -3.88 4.84
CA ASN A 222 7.79 -4.57 4.05
C ASN A 222 8.19 -6.01 3.69
N THR A 223 9.49 -6.28 3.47
CA THR A 223 10.00 -7.65 3.29
C THR A 223 9.79 -8.49 4.55
N PHE A 224 10.06 -7.93 5.73
CA PHE A 224 9.80 -8.61 7.01
C PHE A 224 8.32 -8.99 7.13
N ARG A 225 7.40 -8.09 6.80
CA ARG A 225 5.96 -8.39 6.81
C ARG A 225 5.61 -9.48 5.81
N ALA A 226 6.06 -9.37 4.56
CA ALA A 226 5.79 -10.34 3.50
C ALA A 226 6.26 -11.76 3.85
N ILE A 227 7.47 -11.90 4.39
CA ILE A 227 8.05 -13.19 4.81
C ILE A 227 7.27 -13.79 5.97
N ASN A 228 6.94 -13.01 7.00
CA ASN A 228 6.22 -13.52 8.16
C ASN A 228 4.76 -13.89 7.83
N ILE A 229 4.10 -13.16 6.93
CA ILE A 229 2.79 -13.55 6.40
C ILE A 229 2.91 -14.85 5.59
N GLY A 230 3.95 -14.98 4.76
CA GLY A 230 4.24 -16.22 4.02
C GLY A 230 4.43 -17.41 4.98
N MET A 231 5.19 -17.23 6.06
CA MET A 231 5.34 -18.25 7.10
C MET A 231 4.00 -18.60 7.76
N ALA A 232 3.17 -17.61 8.11
CA ALA A 232 1.84 -17.86 8.69
C ALA A 232 0.94 -18.65 7.73
N ASN A 233 0.97 -18.30 6.42
CA ASN A 233 0.23 -19.00 5.39
C ASN A 233 0.70 -20.45 5.19
N GLU A 234 2.00 -20.70 5.19
CA GLU A 234 2.55 -22.06 5.13
C GLU A 234 2.16 -22.87 6.36
N MET A 235 2.26 -22.29 7.56
CA MET A 235 1.85 -22.94 8.80
C MET A 235 0.35 -23.24 8.82
N ALA A 236 -0.50 -22.40 8.25
CA ALA A 236 -1.93 -22.68 8.10
C ALA A 236 -2.17 -23.94 7.25
N ARG A 237 -1.47 -24.07 6.14
CA ARG A 237 -1.55 -25.27 5.28
C ARG A 237 -1.06 -26.53 6.00
N LEU A 238 0.01 -26.41 6.79
CA LEU A 238 0.53 -27.49 7.62
C LEU A 238 -0.47 -27.89 8.72
N CYS A 239 -1.00 -26.91 9.47
CA CYS A 239 -2.00 -27.14 10.51
C CYS A 239 -3.26 -27.82 9.95
N ASN A 240 -3.76 -27.36 8.79
CA ASN A 240 -4.86 -28.02 8.11
C ASN A 240 -4.57 -29.50 7.77
N THR A 241 -3.36 -29.81 7.34
CA THR A 241 -2.93 -31.19 7.04
C THR A 241 -2.89 -32.05 8.31
N LEU A 242 -2.55 -31.46 9.45
CA LEU A 242 -2.47 -32.14 10.75
C LEU A 242 -3.79 -32.14 11.53
N GLY A 243 -4.83 -31.47 11.02
CA GLY A 243 -6.11 -31.33 11.74
C GLY A 243 -6.05 -30.40 12.96
N ILE A 244 -5.16 -29.40 12.95
CA ILE A 244 -4.94 -28.44 14.03
C ILE A 244 -5.54 -27.08 13.65
N ASP A 245 -6.18 -26.40 14.61
CA ASP A 245 -6.69 -25.03 14.43
C ASP A 245 -5.53 -24.02 14.44
N THR A 246 -5.16 -23.52 13.27
CA THR A 246 -4.08 -22.54 13.08
C THR A 246 -4.28 -21.27 13.90
N TRP A 247 -5.51 -20.76 13.94
CA TRP A 247 -5.83 -19.52 14.63
C TRP A 247 -5.67 -19.64 16.15
N GLU A 248 -5.98 -20.83 16.71
CA GLU A 248 -5.74 -21.14 18.11
C GLU A 248 -4.23 -21.19 18.39
N VAL A 249 -3.45 -21.85 17.51
CA VAL A 249 -1.99 -21.92 17.62
C VAL A 249 -1.38 -20.51 17.63
N VAL A 250 -1.75 -19.64 16.69
CA VAL A 250 -1.22 -18.28 16.62
C VAL A 250 -1.59 -17.47 17.86
N ARG A 251 -2.86 -17.54 18.34
CA ARG A 251 -3.27 -16.86 19.57
C ARG A 251 -2.50 -17.36 20.80
N ALA A 252 -2.32 -18.66 20.92
CA ALA A 252 -1.55 -19.25 22.02
C ALA A 252 -0.08 -18.83 21.95
N ALA A 253 0.56 -18.87 20.78
CA ALA A 253 1.93 -18.44 20.58
C ALA A 253 2.13 -16.95 20.88
N ALA A 254 1.15 -16.10 20.56
CA ALA A 254 1.16 -14.65 20.82
C ALA A 254 1.16 -14.30 22.31
N THR A 255 0.85 -15.22 23.21
CA THR A 255 0.97 -15.00 24.66
C THR A 255 2.41 -14.95 25.13
N LYS A 256 3.37 -15.41 24.30
CA LYS A 256 4.79 -15.35 24.64
C LYS A 256 5.27 -13.88 24.51
N PRO A 257 5.81 -13.27 25.57
CA PRO A 257 6.12 -11.84 25.60
C PRO A 257 7.37 -11.44 24.82
N PHE A 258 8.14 -12.39 24.28
CA PHE A 258 9.38 -12.15 23.54
C PHE A 258 9.63 -13.22 22.47
N GLY A 259 10.36 -12.85 21.41
CA GLY A 259 10.79 -13.79 20.36
C GLY A 259 9.67 -14.34 19.48
N PHE A 260 8.46 -13.76 19.57
CA PHE A 260 7.33 -14.06 18.70
C PHE A 260 6.54 -12.77 18.44
N MET A 261 6.23 -12.53 17.18
CA MET A 261 5.30 -11.49 16.73
C MET A 261 4.21 -12.18 15.92
N ALA A 262 2.96 -11.96 16.28
CA ALA A 262 1.83 -12.63 15.65
C ALA A 262 1.61 -12.10 14.23
N PHE A 263 1.62 -13.01 13.26
CA PHE A 263 1.12 -12.81 11.91
C PHE A 263 0.03 -13.85 11.65
N TYR A 264 -0.99 -13.43 10.94
CA TYR A 264 -2.17 -14.26 10.69
C TYR A 264 -2.22 -14.71 9.24
N PRO A 265 -2.66 -15.96 8.98
CA PRO A 265 -2.86 -16.43 7.62
C PRO A 265 -4.04 -15.72 6.96
N GLY A 266 -4.09 -15.82 5.63
CA GLY A 266 -5.18 -15.27 4.84
C GLY A 266 -5.19 -15.83 3.42
N PRO A 267 -6.10 -15.36 2.56
CA PRO A 267 -6.25 -15.85 1.20
C PRO A 267 -5.10 -15.44 0.27
N GLY A 268 -4.15 -14.67 0.76
CA GLY A 268 -3.01 -14.09 0.07
C GLY A 268 -2.66 -12.72 0.64
N ILE A 269 -1.73 -12.02 0.01
CA ILE A 269 -1.37 -10.64 0.33
C ILE A 269 -1.89 -9.73 -0.77
N GLY A 270 -2.58 -8.66 -0.38
CA GLY A 270 -3.01 -7.59 -1.28
C GLY A 270 -2.39 -6.25 -0.91
N GLY A 271 -2.83 -5.21 -1.60
CA GLY A 271 -2.27 -3.86 -1.50
C GLY A 271 -1.03 -3.68 -2.37
N HIS A 272 -0.58 -2.44 -2.49
CA HIS A 272 0.49 -2.11 -3.44
C HIS A 272 1.89 -2.00 -2.81
N CYS A 273 2.03 -2.19 -1.48
CA CYS A 273 3.34 -2.10 -0.81
C CYS A 273 3.90 -3.49 -0.52
N ILE A 274 3.21 -4.29 0.31
CA ILE A 274 3.76 -5.56 0.81
C ILE A 274 4.03 -6.58 -0.31
N PRO A 275 3.18 -6.74 -1.33
CA PRO A 275 3.48 -7.66 -2.44
C PRO A 275 4.52 -7.11 -3.43
N LEU A 276 4.76 -5.79 -3.48
CA LEU A 276 5.63 -5.17 -4.49
C LEU A 276 7.03 -4.83 -3.98
N ASP A 277 7.16 -4.23 -2.79
CA ASP A 277 8.43 -3.72 -2.26
C ASP A 277 9.54 -4.77 -2.15
N PRO A 278 9.29 -6.04 -1.74
CA PRO A 278 10.32 -7.07 -1.72
C PRO A 278 10.94 -7.34 -3.10
N HIS A 279 10.18 -7.13 -4.19
CA HIS A 279 10.70 -7.30 -5.54
C HIS A 279 11.71 -6.23 -5.92
N TYR A 280 11.56 -4.99 -5.44
CA TYR A 280 12.56 -3.93 -5.61
C TYR A 280 13.89 -4.35 -5.00
N LEU A 281 13.87 -4.89 -3.77
CA LEU A 281 15.08 -5.35 -3.09
C LEU A 281 15.70 -6.56 -3.80
N SER A 282 14.87 -7.55 -4.18
CA SER A 282 15.34 -8.74 -4.91
C SER A 282 15.92 -8.39 -6.27
N TRP A 283 15.31 -7.45 -7.00
CA TRP A 283 15.79 -6.98 -8.29
C TRP A 283 17.17 -6.31 -8.17
N LYS A 284 17.35 -5.39 -7.21
CA LYS A 284 18.64 -4.74 -6.96
C LYS A 284 19.70 -5.75 -6.52
N ALA A 285 19.35 -6.69 -5.64
CA ALA A 285 20.25 -7.74 -5.16
C ALA A 285 20.78 -8.61 -6.32
N ARG A 286 19.92 -8.98 -7.27
CA ARG A 286 20.33 -9.78 -8.46
C ARG A 286 21.34 -9.06 -9.34
N GLN A 287 21.29 -7.72 -9.45
CA GLN A 287 22.30 -6.95 -10.17
C GLN A 287 23.71 -7.06 -9.54
N HIS A 288 23.75 -7.36 -8.24
CA HIS A 288 24.97 -7.60 -7.48
C HIS A 288 25.30 -9.09 -7.29
N GLY A 289 24.63 -9.99 -8.03
CA GLY A 289 24.87 -11.43 -7.98
C GLY A 289 24.30 -12.12 -6.74
N PHE A 290 23.38 -11.48 -6.01
CA PHE A 290 22.74 -12.06 -4.83
C PHE A 290 21.28 -12.45 -5.12
N ASP A 291 20.93 -13.73 -4.90
CA ASP A 291 19.57 -14.23 -5.05
C ASP A 291 18.87 -14.35 -3.69
N SER A 292 17.79 -13.61 -3.51
CA SER A 292 17.06 -13.50 -2.24
C SER A 292 16.12 -14.69 -2.05
N GLN A 293 16.55 -15.73 -1.39
CA GLN A 293 15.77 -16.97 -1.21
C GLN A 293 14.51 -16.76 -0.39
N PHE A 294 14.57 -16.06 0.75
CA PHE A 294 13.42 -15.81 1.61
C PHE A 294 12.33 -14.98 0.92
N ILE A 295 12.71 -13.99 0.11
CA ILE A 295 11.77 -13.18 -0.65
C ILE A 295 11.08 -14.05 -1.70
N SER A 296 11.84 -14.84 -2.46
CA SER A 296 11.31 -15.72 -3.50
C SER A 296 10.37 -16.79 -2.92
N LEU A 297 10.73 -17.39 -1.78
CA LEU A 297 9.90 -18.38 -1.10
C LEU A 297 8.61 -17.75 -0.57
N ALA A 298 8.70 -16.59 0.10
CA ALA A 298 7.53 -15.89 0.62
C ALA A 298 6.56 -15.51 -0.50
N GLU A 299 7.07 -15.02 -1.64
CA GLU A 299 6.28 -14.73 -2.83
C GLU A 299 5.56 -16.00 -3.33
N GLN A 300 6.27 -17.10 -3.48
CA GLN A 300 5.68 -18.37 -3.94
C GLN A 300 4.57 -18.87 -3.01
N VAL A 301 4.76 -18.77 -1.70
CA VAL A 301 3.75 -19.18 -0.71
C VAL A 301 2.54 -18.27 -0.77
N ASN A 302 2.74 -16.94 -0.72
CA ASN A 302 1.67 -15.96 -0.66
C ASN A 302 0.85 -15.92 -1.96
N SER A 303 1.50 -15.94 -3.12
CA SER A 303 0.82 -15.99 -4.43
C SER A 303 0.12 -17.32 -4.70
N GLY A 304 0.51 -18.39 -4.00
CA GLY A 304 -0.15 -19.69 -4.04
C GLY A 304 -1.42 -19.80 -3.19
N MET A 305 -1.68 -18.84 -2.28
CA MET A 305 -2.81 -18.93 -1.36
C MET A 305 -4.19 -18.85 -2.03
N PRO A 306 -4.44 -18.02 -3.06
CA PRO A 306 -5.71 -18.03 -3.78
C PRO A 306 -6.06 -19.43 -4.34
N ALA A 307 -5.09 -20.11 -4.94
CA ALA A 307 -5.26 -21.47 -5.45
C ALA A 307 -5.54 -22.47 -4.32
N TYR A 308 -4.92 -22.29 -3.16
CA TYR A 308 -5.19 -23.11 -1.98
C TYR A 308 -6.61 -22.89 -1.43
N VAL A 309 -7.09 -21.64 -1.38
CA VAL A 309 -8.48 -21.33 -1.01
C VAL A 309 -9.47 -22.01 -1.98
N VAL A 310 -9.23 -21.92 -3.27
CA VAL A 310 -10.06 -22.59 -4.28
C VAL A 310 -10.04 -24.12 -4.12
N LYS A 311 -8.92 -24.71 -3.69
CA LYS A 311 -8.87 -26.13 -3.32
C LYS A 311 -9.75 -26.42 -2.10
N LEU A 312 -9.73 -25.58 -1.06
CA LEU A 312 -10.61 -25.73 0.12
C LEU A 312 -12.08 -25.66 -0.29
N VAL A 313 -12.45 -24.68 -1.13
CA VAL A 313 -13.82 -24.54 -1.67
C VAL A 313 -14.23 -25.79 -2.44
N SER A 314 -13.35 -26.29 -3.33
CA SER A 314 -13.63 -27.50 -4.12
C SER A 314 -13.85 -28.72 -3.22
N THR A 315 -13.04 -28.89 -2.19
CA THR A 315 -13.18 -29.97 -1.23
C THR A 315 -14.47 -29.84 -0.42
N ALA A 316 -14.77 -28.62 0.07
CA ALA A 316 -15.96 -28.35 0.86
C ALA A 316 -17.27 -28.59 0.07
N LEU A 317 -17.30 -28.19 -1.20
CA LEU A 317 -18.41 -28.48 -2.11
C LEU A 317 -18.55 -29.98 -2.39
N ASN A 318 -17.44 -30.67 -2.64
CA ASN A 318 -17.44 -32.12 -2.85
C ASN A 318 -18.01 -32.88 -1.64
N ASP A 319 -17.72 -32.46 -0.43
CA ASP A 319 -18.24 -33.08 0.80
C ASP A 319 -19.77 -32.93 0.91
N VAL A 320 -20.36 -31.93 0.28
CA VAL A 320 -21.82 -31.75 0.19
C VAL A 320 -22.37 -32.22 -1.17
N LYS A 321 -21.59 -33.03 -1.90
CA LYS A 321 -21.94 -33.65 -3.18
C LYS A 321 -22.23 -32.65 -4.31
N LYS A 322 -21.49 -31.52 -4.32
CA LYS A 322 -21.54 -30.50 -5.37
C LYS A 322 -20.17 -30.37 -6.02
N ALA A 323 -20.16 -30.00 -7.30
CA ALA A 323 -18.96 -29.65 -8.03
C ALA A 323 -18.78 -28.12 -8.05
N VAL A 324 -17.58 -27.61 -8.26
CA VAL A 324 -17.36 -26.17 -8.48
C VAL A 324 -18.09 -25.69 -9.72
N ASN A 325 -18.05 -26.50 -10.79
CA ASN A 325 -18.73 -26.19 -12.03
C ASN A 325 -20.27 -26.18 -11.84
N GLY A 326 -20.89 -25.05 -12.13
CA GLY A 326 -22.30 -24.80 -11.96
C GLY A 326 -22.76 -24.49 -10.53
N SER A 327 -21.84 -24.44 -9.54
CA SER A 327 -22.19 -24.01 -8.20
C SER A 327 -22.27 -22.47 -8.14
N LYS A 328 -23.27 -21.99 -7.40
CA LYS A 328 -23.43 -20.57 -7.06
C LYS A 328 -22.55 -20.21 -5.88
N VAL A 329 -21.57 -19.38 -6.09
CA VAL A 329 -20.60 -18.98 -5.07
C VAL A 329 -20.72 -17.50 -4.78
N LEU A 330 -20.99 -17.16 -3.53
CA LEU A 330 -21.02 -15.79 -3.03
C LEU A 330 -19.68 -15.44 -2.38
N ILE A 331 -19.03 -14.39 -2.87
CA ILE A 331 -17.80 -13.83 -2.31
C ILE A 331 -18.16 -12.67 -1.38
N LEU A 332 -17.72 -12.69 -0.14
CA LEU A 332 -17.86 -11.60 0.80
C LEU A 332 -16.50 -10.88 0.97
N GLY A 333 -16.50 -9.61 0.55
CA GLY A 333 -15.32 -8.75 0.54
C GLY A 333 -14.39 -9.00 -0.64
N VAL A 334 -14.18 -7.99 -1.47
CA VAL A 334 -13.24 -7.99 -2.61
C VAL A 334 -12.11 -6.96 -2.46
N ALA A 335 -12.22 -6.00 -1.52
CA ALA A 335 -11.12 -5.15 -1.13
C ALA A 335 -9.98 -5.97 -0.50
N TYR A 336 -8.74 -5.49 -0.59
CA TYR A 336 -7.60 -6.24 -0.02
C TYR A 336 -7.51 -6.16 1.51
N LYS A 337 -8.15 -5.16 2.12
CA LYS A 337 -8.19 -4.91 3.57
C LYS A 337 -9.61 -4.56 3.99
N LYS A 338 -9.96 -4.84 5.25
CA LYS A 338 -11.28 -4.51 5.77
C LYS A 338 -11.54 -3.00 5.80
N ASP A 339 -12.79 -2.61 5.56
CA ASP A 339 -13.34 -1.26 5.72
C ASP A 339 -12.67 -0.19 4.81
N ILE A 340 -12.19 -0.62 3.62
CA ILE A 340 -11.68 0.26 2.56
C ILE A 340 -12.23 -0.18 1.20
N ASP A 341 -12.12 0.69 0.20
CA ASP A 341 -12.55 0.50 -1.19
C ASP A 341 -11.40 0.07 -2.14
N ASP A 342 -10.22 -0.21 -1.63
CA ASP A 342 -9.02 -0.51 -2.43
C ASP A 342 -8.93 -1.99 -2.79
N MET A 343 -8.97 -2.29 -4.09
CA MET A 343 -8.89 -3.64 -4.64
C MET A 343 -7.51 -4.02 -5.18
N ARG A 344 -6.52 -3.11 -5.13
CA ARG A 344 -5.22 -3.38 -5.74
C ARG A 344 -4.57 -4.64 -5.18
N GLU A 345 -4.16 -5.54 -6.09
CA GLU A 345 -3.56 -6.83 -5.75
C GLU A 345 -4.41 -7.68 -4.77
N SER A 346 -5.73 -7.48 -4.72
CA SER A 346 -6.58 -8.24 -3.80
C SER A 346 -6.59 -9.73 -4.15
N PRO A 347 -6.32 -10.62 -3.17
CA PRO A 347 -6.40 -12.06 -3.38
C PRO A 347 -7.79 -12.55 -3.79
N ALA A 348 -8.84 -11.80 -3.42
CA ALA A 348 -10.22 -12.11 -3.80
C ALA A 348 -10.40 -12.11 -5.32
N LEU A 349 -9.72 -11.20 -6.04
CA LEU A 349 -9.79 -11.15 -7.50
C LEU A 349 -9.20 -12.42 -8.14
N SER A 350 -8.05 -12.87 -7.63
CA SER A 350 -7.44 -14.13 -8.07
C SER A 350 -8.32 -15.35 -7.75
N ILE A 351 -9.02 -15.36 -6.61
CA ILE A 351 -9.97 -16.42 -6.25
C ILE A 351 -11.15 -16.41 -7.21
N ILE A 352 -11.71 -15.25 -7.53
CA ILE A 352 -12.80 -15.07 -8.49
C ILE A 352 -12.39 -15.63 -9.86
N ASP A 353 -11.24 -15.26 -10.39
CA ASP A 353 -10.74 -15.73 -11.69
C ASP A 353 -10.55 -17.25 -11.71
N LEU A 354 -9.95 -17.80 -10.67
CA LEU A 354 -9.74 -19.25 -10.56
C LEU A 354 -11.04 -20.04 -10.45
N LEU A 355 -12.07 -19.52 -9.79
CA LEU A 355 -13.38 -20.14 -9.69
C LEU A 355 -14.17 -19.99 -10.99
N ARG A 356 -14.11 -18.81 -11.64
CA ARG A 356 -14.69 -18.56 -12.96
C ARG A 356 -14.15 -19.54 -14.00
N ALA A 357 -12.83 -19.73 -14.03
CA ALA A 357 -12.17 -20.69 -14.92
C ALA A 357 -12.60 -22.15 -14.69
N ARG A 358 -13.17 -22.45 -13.51
CA ARG A 358 -13.75 -23.77 -13.17
C ARG A 358 -15.26 -23.86 -13.36
N GLY A 359 -15.88 -22.82 -13.92
CA GLY A 359 -17.30 -22.80 -14.25
C GLY A 359 -18.24 -22.52 -13.08
N ALA A 360 -17.75 -21.87 -12.01
CA ALA A 360 -18.62 -21.39 -10.93
C ALA A 360 -19.46 -20.20 -11.41
N ASP A 361 -20.71 -20.12 -10.92
CA ASP A 361 -21.58 -18.95 -11.05
C ASP A 361 -21.27 -18.00 -9.87
N LEU A 362 -20.68 -16.83 -10.16
CA LEU A 362 -20.07 -15.96 -9.17
C LEU A 362 -20.89 -14.70 -8.94
N VAL A 363 -21.12 -14.41 -7.67
CA VAL A 363 -21.69 -13.15 -7.18
C VAL A 363 -20.81 -12.65 -6.04
N TYR A 364 -20.64 -11.34 -5.89
CA TYR A 364 -19.96 -10.80 -4.73
C TYR A 364 -20.81 -9.74 -4.00
N HIS A 365 -20.49 -9.57 -2.72
CA HIS A 365 -20.94 -8.45 -1.90
C HIS A 365 -19.76 -7.83 -1.19
N ASP A 366 -19.63 -6.50 -1.32
CA ASP A 366 -18.66 -5.69 -0.62
C ASP A 366 -19.28 -4.32 -0.32
N PRO A 367 -19.33 -3.87 0.94
CA PRO A 367 -19.96 -2.60 1.30
C PRO A 367 -19.31 -1.38 0.66
N PHE A 368 -18.04 -1.48 0.25
CA PHE A 368 -17.22 -0.35 -0.21
C PHE A 368 -16.93 -0.38 -1.70
N VAL A 369 -17.05 -1.54 -2.35
CA VAL A 369 -16.65 -1.74 -3.75
C VAL A 369 -17.87 -1.99 -4.63
N PRO A 370 -18.32 -1.01 -5.44
CA PRO A 370 -19.51 -1.14 -6.26
C PRO A 370 -19.30 -2.00 -7.51
N GLU A 371 -18.10 -2.06 -8.05
CA GLU A 371 -17.76 -2.74 -9.30
C GLU A 371 -16.35 -3.32 -9.24
N VAL A 372 -16.19 -4.53 -9.78
CA VAL A 372 -14.90 -5.19 -9.98
C VAL A 372 -14.62 -5.29 -11.47
N THR A 373 -13.55 -4.64 -11.92
CA THR A 373 -13.00 -4.79 -13.27
C THR A 373 -11.75 -5.67 -13.23
N PHE A 374 -11.57 -6.51 -14.23
CA PHE A 374 -10.44 -7.43 -14.30
C PHE A 374 -9.44 -6.94 -15.34
N ASP A 375 -8.35 -6.33 -14.88
CA ASP A 375 -7.22 -5.98 -15.74
C ASP A 375 -6.35 -7.22 -15.98
N HIS A 376 -6.67 -7.98 -17.01
CA HIS A 376 -5.87 -8.96 -17.80
C HIS A 376 -4.72 -9.77 -17.12
N ALA A 377 -4.66 -9.93 -15.81
CA ALA A 377 -3.53 -10.63 -15.20
C ALA A 377 -3.64 -12.16 -15.26
N TYR A 378 -4.85 -12.73 -15.25
CA TYR A 378 -5.05 -14.20 -15.15
C TYR A 378 -6.08 -14.80 -16.11
N THR A 379 -6.87 -14.03 -16.83
CA THR A 379 -7.88 -14.53 -17.78
C THR A 379 -7.33 -14.54 -19.20
N ILE A 380 -7.49 -15.68 -19.87
CA ILE A 380 -7.37 -15.78 -21.31
C ILE A 380 -8.69 -15.27 -21.90
N GLY A 381 -8.76 -13.97 -22.22
CA GLY A 381 -9.94 -13.30 -22.78
C GLY A 381 -10.39 -12.08 -21.96
N GLU A 382 -11.26 -11.25 -22.52
CA GLU A 382 -11.92 -10.16 -21.82
C GLU A 382 -12.88 -10.74 -20.77
N ALA A 383 -12.64 -10.47 -19.49
CA ALA A 383 -13.56 -10.84 -18.42
C ALA A 383 -14.60 -9.73 -18.23
N GLU A 384 -15.88 -10.09 -18.25
CA GLU A 384 -16.93 -9.13 -17.94
C GLU A 384 -16.81 -8.63 -16.50
N PRO A 385 -17.05 -7.33 -16.25
CA PRO A 385 -17.08 -6.78 -14.90
C PRO A 385 -18.11 -7.51 -14.03
N LEU A 386 -17.83 -7.58 -12.73
CA LEU A 386 -18.81 -7.99 -11.73
C LEU A 386 -19.30 -6.76 -10.98
N TYR A 387 -20.60 -6.72 -10.70
CA TYR A 387 -21.23 -5.66 -9.93
C TYR A 387 -21.59 -6.13 -8.54
N ASN A 388 -21.47 -5.23 -7.57
CA ASN A 388 -21.85 -5.51 -6.20
C ASN A 388 -23.34 -5.90 -6.11
N SER A 389 -23.62 -6.95 -5.39
CA SER A 389 -24.98 -7.41 -5.11
C SER A 389 -25.39 -7.10 -3.69
N GLU A 390 -26.62 -6.68 -3.46
CA GLU A 390 -27.17 -6.55 -2.12
C GLU A 390 -27.15 -7.90 -1.39
N LEU A 391 -26.69 -7.91 -0.13
CA LEU A 391 -26.61 -9.11 0.69
C LEU A 391 -27.99 -9.48 1.26
N THR A 392 -28.85 -10.05 0.42
CA THR A 392 -30.19 -10.47 0.82
C THR A 392 -30.21 -11.88 1.41
N ASP A 393 -31.24 -12.17 2.21
CA ASP A 393 -31.47 -13.51 2.76
C ASP A 393 -31.54 -14.59 1.66
N ASP A 394 -32.20 -14.26 0.56
CA ASP A 394 -32.38 -15.19 -0.58
C ASP A 394 -31.05 -15.44 -1.30
N LEU A 395 -30.19 -14.42 -1.43
CA LEU A 395 -28.86 -14.59 -2.00
C LEU A 395 -28.02 -15.55 -1.15
N MET A 396 -28.02 -15.38 0.17
CA MET A 396 -27.27 -16.24 1.09
C MET A 396 -27.79 -17.69 1.08
N ARG A 397 -29.12 -17.90 1.12
CA ARG A 397 -29.73 -19.25 1.10
C ARG A 397 -29.54 -19.98 -0.22
N ASN A 398 -29.57 -19.25 -1.33
CA ASN A 398 -29.46 -19.84 -2.67
C ASN A 398 -28.01 -19.97 -3.15
N SER A 399 -27.05 -19.53 -2.38
CA SER A 399 -25.63 -19.77 -2.66
C SER A 399 -25.23 -21.17 -2.20
N ASP A 400 -24.52 -21.90 -3.05
CA ASP A 400 -23.98 -23.23 -2.71
C ASP A 400 -22.80 -23.14 -1.76
N CYS A 401 -22.05 -22.03 -1.81
CA CYS A 401 -20.92 -21.74 -0.95
C CYS A 401 -20.78 -20.24 -0.78
N VAL A 402 -20.51 -19.78 0.45
CA VAL A 402 -20.12 -18.40 0.78
C VAL A 402 -18.64 -18.41 1.13
N ILE A 403 -17.85 -17.53 0.52
CA ILE A 403 -16.42 -17.39 0.81
C ILE A 403 -16.20 -16.01 1.44
N ILE A 404 -15.61 -15.96 2.64
CA ILE A 404 -15.22 -14.73 3.29
C ILE A 404 -13.77 -14.45 2.90
N CYS A 405 -13.55 -13.50 1.99
CA CYS A 405 -12.22 -13.08 1.55
C CYS A 405 -11.71 -11.86 2.31
N THR A 406 -12.62 -10.93 2.67
CA THR A 406 -12.31 -9.75 3.49
C THR A 406 -13.40 -9.55 4.53
N GLU A 407 -12.99 -9.38 5.78
CA GLU A 407 -13.85 -9.31 6.95
C GLU A 407 -14.34 -7.88 7.25
N HIS A 408 -15.16 -7.28 6.39
CA HIS A 408 -15.72 -5.94 6.59
C HIS A 408 -16.63 -5.87 7.83
N THR A 409 -16.57 -4.74 8.53
CA THR A 409 -17.34 -4.52 9.76
C THR A 409 -18.85 -4.43 9.49
N ASP A 410 -19.24 -3.92 8.32
CA ASP A 410 -20.64 -3.71 7.95
C ASP A 410 -21.37 -4.98 7.45
N ILE A 411 -20.70 -6.14 7.46
CA ILE A 411 -21.31 -7.42 7.10
C ILE A 411 -21.88 -8.11 8.35
N ASP A 412 -23.17 -8.45 8.34
CA ASP A 412 -23.80 -9.24 9.40
C ASP A 412 -23.44 -10.74 9.29
N TYR A 413 -22.31 -11.11 9.88
CA TYR A 413 -21.83 -12.49 9.89
C TYR A 413 -22.74 -13.45 10.67
N ARG A 414 -23.54 -12.97 11.63
CA ARG A 414 -24.55 -13.79 12.31
C ARG A 414 -25.59 -14.26 11.30
N ARG A 415 -26.07 -13.33 10.48
CA ARG A 415 -27.04 -13.62 9.44
C ARG A 415 -26.49 -14.57 8.37
N VAL A 416 -25.20 -14.39 8.00
CA VAL A 416 -24.50 -15.33 7.08
C VAL A 416 -24.45 -16.74 7.68
N CYS A 417 -24.12 -16.90 8.97
CA CYS A 417 -24.09 -18.20 9.66
C CYS A 417 -25.45 -18.88 9.77
N GLU A 418 -26.53 -18.11 9.87
CA GLU A 418 -27.90 -18.63 9.95
C GLU A 418 -28.42 -19.15 8.60
N LEU A 419 -28.01 -18.54 7.49
CA LEU A 419 -28.65 -18.71 6.19
C LEU A 419 -27.80 -19.48 5.17
N ALA A 420 -26.49 -19.31 5.18
CA ALA A 420 -25.62 -19.97 4.24
C ALA A 420 -25.51 -21.48 4.52
N PRO A 421 -25.59 -22.37 3.49
CA PRO A 421 -25.44 -23.81 3.70
C PRO A 421 -23.98 -24.24 3.94
N LEU A 422 -23.03 -23.54 3.34
CA LEU A 422 -21.60 -23.82 3.39
C LEU A 422 -20.83 -22.51 3.42
N ILE A 423 -19.86 -22.36 4.35
CA ILE A 423 -19.03 -21.18 4.48
C ILE A 423 -17.55 -21.61 4.44
N VAL A 424 -16.75 -20.92 3.63
CA VAL A 424 -15.29 -20.98 3.67
C VAL A 424 -14.77 -19.66 4.23
N ASP A 425 -14.33 -19.68 5.49
CA ASP A 425 -13.83 -18.51 6.20
C ASP A 425 -12.30 -18.46 6.11
N THR A 426 -11.78 -17.56 5.28
CA THR A 426 -10.33 -17.42 5.05
C THR A 426 -9.68 -16.37 5.97
N ARG A 427 -10.49 -15.66 6.77
CA ARG A 427 -10.04 -14.54 7.60
C ARG A 427 -10.30 -14.74 9.10
N ASN A 428 -10.91 -15.88 9.47
CA ASN A 428 -11.42 -16.13 10.82
C ASN A 428 -12.39 -15.03 11.29
N ALA A 429 -13.22 -14.55 10.37
CA ALA A 429 -14.24 -13.53 10.62
C ALA A 429 -15.33 -14.03 11.59
N LEU A 430 -15.55 -15.34 11.60
CA LEU A 430 -16.58 -15.97 12.42
C LEU A 430 -16.04 -16.30 13.82
N SER A 431 -16.61 -15.66 14.84
CA SER A 431 -16.28 -15.99 16.24
C SER A 431 -16.64 -17.44 16.58
N ALA A 432 -16.08 -17.98 17.66
CA ALA A 432 -16.42 -19.33 18.14
C ALA A 432 -17.92 -19.47 18.46
N GLU A 433 -18.53 -18.41 18.99
CA GLU A 433 -19.98 -18.37 19.28
C GLU A 433 -20.81 -18.49 17.98
N LEU A 434 -20.47 -17.70 16.96
CA LEU A 434 -21.15 -17.74 15.68
C LEU A 434 -21.01 -19.12 15.02
N ARG A 435 -19.83 -19.72 15.06
CA ARG A 435 -19.58 -21.05 14.50
C ARG A 435 -20.39 -22.12 15.18
N ASN A 436 -20.42 -22.09 16.54
CA ASN A 436 -21.15 -23.11 17.33
C ASN A 436 -22.69 -22.99 17.18
N GLY A 437 -23.20 -21.80 16.90
CA GLY A 437 -24.62 -21.54 16.65
C GLY A 437 -25.06 -21.67 15.20
N SER A 438 -24.14 -21.95 14.28
CA SER A 438 -24.40 -22.00 12.84
C SER A 438 -24.97 -23.35 12.40
N ASN A 439 -25.92 -23.32 11.45
CA ASN A 439 -26.37 -24.51 10.71
C ASN A 439 -25.49 -24.80 9.49
N ALA A 440 -24.64 -23.89 9.09
CA ALA A 440 -23.75 -24.03 7.96
C ALA A 440 -22.61 -25.01 8.25
N LYS A 441 -22.18 -25.75 7.24
CA LYS A 441 -20.86 -26.38 7.27
C LYS A 441 -19.80 -25.29 7.15
N ILE A 442 -18.93 -25.13 8.12
CA ILE A 442 -17.87 -24.10 8.13
C ILE A 442 -16.51 -24.76 7.94
N VAL A 443 -15.79 -24.31 6.92
CA VAL A 443 -14.39 -24.67 6.64
C VAL A 443 -13.53 -23.42 6.85
N ARG A 444 -12.41 -23.56 7.53
CA ARG A 444 -11.50 -22.44 7.79
C ARG A 444 -10.13 -22.68 7.17
N LEU A 445 -9.47 -21.57 6.88
CA LEU A 445 -8.05 -21.55 6.52
C LEU A 445 -7.18 -21.85 7.72
#